data_0abf2c532709ee0d728fda1c8cff9554
#
_entry.id   0abf2c532709ee0d728fda1c8cff9554
#
_cell.length_a   1.000
_cell.length_b   1.000
_cell.length_c   1.000
_cell.angle_alpha   90.00
_cell.angle_beta   90.00
_cell.angle_gamma   90.00
#
_symmetry.space_group_name_H-M   'P 1'
#
loop_
_entity.id
_entity.type
_entity.pdbx_description
1 polymer ?
#
loop_
_entity_poly.entity_id
_entity_poly.type
_entity_poly.pdbx_seq_one_letter_code
_entity_poly.pdbx_strand_id
1 'polypeptide(L)'
;MGVSTEEIVNILIENISMMNEVESIGISGNKDQFPKAREGDIDIFIYCNIIPDIQMRQDVMNKMEDLLEEVKANVFEEGHWGIGDFVVINGVETWLMYFTVNEALNEVESILNGDYPDKVDNYYYPAGRCAMLKDISIKYDKNSFLSSIKKRLCNYPESLAKVIIEYHLDELEDKEDLERAVSRKDILFYHFALDIAIDHYLQALFALNRTFFPSRKRTLSFIEKFNIKPQKCDERLLEVVKLGSDPDSINQSYLLLIDMIDELKELYKG
;
A
#
# COMPACT_ATOMS: atom_id res chain seq x y z
N MET A 1 -7.56 -28.78 21.83
CA MET A 1 -7.76 -27.69 20.86
C MET A 1 -6.44 -26.98 20.74
N GLY A 2 -5.93 -26.75 19.55
CA GLY A 2 -4.70 -26.01 19.36
C GLY A 2 -4.88 -24.54 19.70
N VAL A 3 -3.79 -23.83 19.99
CA VAL A 3 -3.78 -22.38 20.21
C VAL A 3 -4.14 -21.67 18.90
N SER A 4 -5.01 -20.68 18.93
CA SER A 4 -5.44 -19.95 17.73
C SER A 4 -4.32 -19.06 17.18
N THR A 5 -4.38 -18.74 15.89
CA THR A 5 -3.43 -17.81 15.24
C THR A 5 -3.40 -16.45 15.95
N GLU A 6 -4.57 -15.96 16.37
CA GLU A 6 -4.67 -14.69 17.10
C GLU A 6 -3.96 -14.75 18.47
N GLU A 7 -4.14 -15.84 19.22
CA GLU A 7 -3.46 -16.02 20.51
C GLU A 7 -1.94 -16.09 20.34
N ILE A 8 -1.44 -16.82 19.33
CA ILE A 8 -0.01 -16.92 19.05
C ILE A 8 0.57 -15.57 18.63
N VAL A 9 -0.11 -14.83 17.75
CA VAL A 9 0.30 -13.47 17.34
C VAL A 9 0.35 -12.52 18.53
N ASN A 10 -0.64 -12.58 19.44
CA ASN A 10 -0.63 -11.74 20.63
C ASN A 10 0.55 -12.09 21.56
N ILE A 11 0.85 -13.38 21.77
CA ILE A 11 2.03 -13.80 22.55
C ILE A 11 3.32 -13.32 21.89
N LEU A 12 3.43 -13.40 20.55
CA LEU A 12 4.59 -12.91 19.80
C LEU A 12 4.78 -11.40 19.99
N ILE A 13 3.71 -10.62 19.88
CA ILE A 13 3.73 -9.17 20.11
C ILE A 13 4.11 -8.83 21.54
N GLU A 14 3.57 -9.54 22.54
CA GLU A 14 3.96 -9.37 23.94
C GLU A 14 5.46 -9.59 24.13
N ASN A 15 6.02 -10.69 23.61
CA ASN A 15 7.46 -10.96 23.72
C ASN A 15 8.31 -9.90 23.01
N ILE A 16 7.91 -9.44 21.80
CA ILE A 16 8.60 -8.39 21.07
C ILE A 16 8.54 -7.06 21.85
N SER A 17 7.40 -6.73 22.46
CA SER A 17 7.22 -5.48 23.23
C SER A 17 8.06 -5.41 24.52
N MET A 18 8.60 -6.55 24.99
CA MET A 18 9.52 -6.60 26.13
C MET A 18 10.94 -6.11 25.80
N MET A 19 11.30 -6.01 24.52
CA MET A 19 12.58 -5.40 24.12
C MET A 19 12.53 -3.89 24.39
N ASN A 20 13.52 -3.37 25.10
CA ASN A 20 13.56 -1.96 25.51
C ASN A 20 13.56 -0.98 24.36
N GLU A 21 14.12 -1.40 23.22
CA GLU A 21 14.25 -0.66 21.98
C GLU A 21 12.92 -0.44 21.27
N VAL A 22 11.92 -1.28 21.54
CA VAL A 22 10.60 -1.24 20.89
C VAL A 22 9.73 -0.15 21.48
N GLU A 23 9.24 0.74 20.62
CA GLU A 23 8.36 1.84 20.97
C GLU A 23 6.89 1.57 20.62
N SER A 24 6.65 0.96 19.45
CA SER A 24 5.27 0.68 19.01
C SER A 24 5.21 -0.53 18.08
N ILE A 25 4.09 -1.24 18.14
CA ILE A 25 3.80 -2.38 17.25
C ILE A 25 2.38 -2.23 16.72
N GLY A 26 2.24 -2.42 15.41
CA GLY A 26 0.95 -2.45 14.75
C GLY A 26 0.84 -3.56 13.70
N ILE A 27 -0.38 -3.97 13.40
CA ILE A 27 -0.70 -4.94 12.35
C ILE A 27 -1.43 -4.23 11.23
N SER A 28 -0.99 -4.43 9.99
CA SER A 28 -1.72 -3.93 8.82
C SER A 28 -2.82 -4.90 8.37
N GLY A 29 -3.72 -4.43 7.51
CA GLY A 29 -4.73 -5.27 6.86
C GLY A 29 -6.06 -5.37 7.59
N ASN A 30 -6.74 -6.51 7.48
CA ASN A 30 -8.08 -6.70 8.04
C ASN A 30 -8.04 -6.72 9.57
N LYS A 31 -8.86 -5.86 10.19
CA LYS A 31 -8.90 -5.69 11.66
C LYS A 31 -9.72 -6.75 12.38
N ASP A 32 -10.58 -7.43 11.65
CA ASP A 32 -11.64 -8.27 12.24
C ASP A 32 -11.31 -9.77 12.22
N GLN A 33 -10.42 -10.21 11.36
CA GLN A 33 -10.03 -11.62 11.26
C GLN A 33 -8.61 -11.79 10.72
N PHE A 34 -7.83 -12.66 11.35
CA PHE A 34 -6.58 -13.14 10.78
C PHE A 34 -6.85 -14.05 9.56
N PRO A 35 -6.01 -14.00 8.53
CA PRO A 35 -6.14 -14.90 7.37
C PRO A 35 -5.96 -16.35 7.82
N LYS A 36 -6.53 -17.27 7.03
CA LYS A 36 -6.19 -18.69 7.13
C LYS A 36 -5.00 -19.01 6.24
N ALA A 37 -4.40 -20.16 6.46
CA ALA A 37 -3.31 -20.66 5.62
C ALA A 37 -3.66 -20.55 4.13
N ARG A 38 -2.78 -19.92 3.35
CA ARG A 38 -2.89 -19.64 1.90
C ARG A 38 -3.96 -18.61 1.50
N GLU A 39 -4.64 -17.95 2.43
CA GLU A 39 -5.62 -16.88 2.12
C GLU A 39 -4.98 -15.48 2.18
N GLY A 40 -3.83 -15.35 2.83
CA GLY A 40 -3.10 -14.11 2.99
C GLY A 40 -1.97 -14.25 3.99
N ASP A 41 -1.34 -13.14 4.31
CA ASP A 41 -0.25 -12.98 5.24
C ASP A 41 -0.63 -12.06 6.41
N ILE A 42 0.20 -12.06 7.44
CA ILE A 42 0.11 -11.15 8.59
C ILE A 42 1.33 -10.25 8.55
N ASP A 43 1.09 -8.95 8.41
CA ASP A 43 2.14 -7.94 8.40
C ASP A 43 2.19 -7.22 9.74
N ILE A 44 3.27 -7.42 10.50
CA ILE A 44 3.52 -6.79 11.80
C ILE A 44 4.61 -5.74 11.63
N PHE A 45 4.28 -4.48 11.87
CA PHE A 45 5.18 -3.34 11.80
C PHE A 45 5.66 -2.99 13.20
N ILE A 46 6.97 -3.01 13.41
CA ILE A 46 7.63 -2.81 14.69
C ILE A 46 8.50 -1.56 14.59
N TYR A 47 8.19 -0.56 15.41
CA TYR A 47 8.89 0.71 15.44
C TYR A 47 9.76 0.79 16.68
N CYS A 48 11.04 1.08 16.48
CA CYS A 48 12.07 1.02 17.50
C CYS A 48 12.83 2.35 17.59
N ASN A 49 13.39 2.67 18.77
CA ASN A 49 14.36 3.75 18.88
C ASN A 49 15.67 3.39 18.15
N ILE A 50 16.11 2.15 18.34
CA ILE A 50 17.20 1.50 17.63
C ILE A 50 16.70 0.10 17.28
N ILE A 51 16.90 -0.37 16.05
CA ILE A 51 16.49 -1.73 15.68
C ILE A 51 17.29 -2.74 16.50
N PRO A 52 16.62 -3.67 17.22
CA PRO A 52 17.31 -4.72 17.98
C PRO A 52 18.21 -5.57 17.07
N ASP A 53 19.35 -5.98 17.57
CA ASP A 53 20.24 -6.84 16.80
C ASP A 53 19.59 -8.21 16.47
N ILE A 54 20.16 -8.90 15.49
CA ILE A 54 19.60 -10.16 14.99
C ILE A 54 19.48 -11.21 16.10
N GLN A 55 20.44 -11.26 17.05
CA GLN A 55 20.43 -12.25 18.11
C GLN A 55 19.28 -11.99 19.09
N MET A 56 19.05 -10.74 19.46
CA MET A 56 17.92 -10.37 20.33
C MET A 56 16.58 -10.76 19.70
N ARG A 57 16.41 -10.49 18.39
CA ARG A 57 15.20 -10.85 17.65
C ARG A 57 15.02 -12.37 17.55
N GLN A 58 16.08 -13.10 17.26
CA GLN A 58 16.07 -14.57 17.25
C GLN A 58 15.73 -15.15 18.61
N ASP A 59 16.29 -14.61 19.68
CA ASP A 59 16.03 -15.09 21.04
C ASP A 59 14.54 -14.97 21.43
N VAL A 60 13.87 -13.90 20.95
CA VAL A 60 12.42 -13.75 21.13
C VAL A 60 11.65 -14.84 20.38
N MET A 61 11.99 -15.10 19.13
CA MET A 61 11.32 -16.11 18.31
C MET A 61 11.61 -17.53 18.83
N ASN A 62 12.85 -17.82 19.28
CA ASN A 62 13.25 -19.11 19.83
C ASN A 62 12.49 -19.47 21.12
N LYS A 63 12.10 -18.48 21.94
CA LYS A 63 11.23 -18.73 23.12
C LYS A 63 9.85 -19.27 22.76
N MET A 64 9.48 -19.17 21.48
CA MET A 64 8.19 -19.58 20.94
C MET A 64 8.30 -20.76 19.97
N GLU A 65 9.41 -21.50 19.98
CA GLU A 65 9.68 -22.57 19.01
C GLU A 65 8.57 -23.64 18.94
N ASP A 66 7.86 -23.88 20.07
CA ASP A 66 6.74 -24.83 20.12
C ASP A 66 5.45 -24.28 19.45
N LEU A 67 5.39 -22.99 19.15
CA LEU A 67 4.21 -22.29 18.59
C LEU A 67 4.45 -21.79 17.15
N LEU A 68 5.70 -21.72 16.70
CA LEU A 68 6.11 -21.24 15.38
C LEU A 68 6.57 -22.40 14.51
N GLU A 69 6.01 -22.54 13.32
CA GLU A 69 6.31 -23.65 12.41
C GLU A 69 7.63 -23.42 11.63
N GLU A 70 7.91 -22.16 11.29
CA GLU A 70 9.12 -21.75 10.58
C GLU A 70 9.60 -20.41 11.15
N VAL A 71 10.92 -20.24 11.28
CA VAL A 71 11.54 -19.01 11.76
C VAL A 71 12.73 -18.66 10.90
N LYS A 72 12.74 -17.45 10.33
CA LYS A 72 13.89 -16.90 9.58
C LYS A 72 14.11 -15.45 9.99
N ALA A 73 15.31 -15.15 10.47
CA ALA A 73 15.71 -13.77 10.74
C ALA A 73 16.43 -13.18 9.53
N ASN A 74 16.37 -11.86 9.38
CA ASN A 74 17.03 -11.10 8.31
C ASN A 74 16.71 -11.63 6.90
N VAL A 75 15.44 -11.87 6.60
CA VAL A 75 15.01 -12.29 5.27
C VAL A 75 15.29 -11.17 4.26
N PHE A 76 15.18 -9.92 4.71
CA PHE A 76 15.62 -8.72 3.99
C PHE A 76 16.18 -7.69 4.98
N GLU A 77 17.14 -6.88 4.54
CA GLU A 77 17.87 -5.92 5.37
C GLU A 77 17.81 -4.49 4.83
N GLU A 78 17.30 -4.31 3.61
CA GLU A 78 17.27 -3.03 2.92
C GLU A 78 15.93 -2.82 2.18
N GLY A 79 15.67 -1.56 1.82
CA GLY A 79 14.53 -1.17 1.03
C GLY A 79 13.34 -0.67 1.84
N HIS A 80 12.19 -0.55 1.18
CA HIS A 80 11.00 0.09 1.73
C HIS A 80 10.30 -0.71 2.86
N TRP A 81 10.72 -1.96 3.07
CA TRP A 81 10.11 -2.84 4.08
C TRP A 81 10.91 -2.94 5.37
N GLY A 82 12.00 -2.16 5.47
CA GLY A 82 12.86 -2.12 6.66
C GLY A 82 13.73 -3.37 6.80
N ILE A 83 13.99 -3.79 8.04
CA ILE A 83 14.61 -5.09 8.33
C ILE A 83 13.51 -6.10 8.61
N GLY A 84 13.55 -7.26 7.98
CA GLY A 84 12.47 -8.24 8.02
C GLY A 84 12.86 -9.58 8.58
N ASP A 85 12.06 -10.06 9.54
CA ASP A 85 12.05 -11.46 9.97
C ASP A 85 10.76 -12.11 9.47
N PHE A 86 10.77 -13.43 9.38
CA PHE A 86 9.66 -14.23 8.89
C PHE A 86 9.39 -15.39 9.84
N VAL A 87 8.11 -15.63 10.13
CA VAL A 87 7.65 -16.79 10.87
C VAL A 87 6.38 -17.35 10.24
N VAL A 88 6.10 -18.64 10.46
CA VAL A 88 4.83 -19.25 10.07
C VAL A 88 4.05 -19.61 11.31
N ILE A 89 2.78 -19.20 11.38
CA ILE A 89 1.86 -19.39 12.50
C ILE A 89 0.61 -20.10 12.00
N ASN A 90 0.38 -21.34 12.40
CA ASN A 90 -0.74 -22.16 11.94
C ASN A 90 -0.88 -22.17 10.41
N GLY A 91 0.25 -22.29 9.69
CA GLY A 91 0.32 -22.27 8.22
C GLY A 91 0.12 -20.90 7.59
N VAL A 92 0.09 -19.80 8.36
CA VAL A 92 -0.02 -18.42 7.89
C VAL A 92 1.35 -17.75 7.90
N GLU A 93 1.79 -17.23 6.74
CA GLU A 93 2.99 -16.42 6.63
C GLU A 93 2.86 -15.15 7.44
N THR A 94 3.85 -14.87 8.27
CA THR A 94 3.84 -13.70 9.15
C THR A 94 5.16 -12.96 9.04
N TRP A 95 5.09 -11.70 8.62
CA TRP A 95 6.22 -10.81 8.40
C TRP A 95 6.39 -9.87 9.58
N LEU A 96 7.61 -9.80 10.12
CA LEU A 96 8.00 -8.90 11.20
C LEU A 96 8.92 -7.84 10.60
N MET A 97 8.40 -6.63 10.41
CA MET A 97 9.11 -5.54 9.74
C MET A 97 9.53 -4.47 10.74
N TYR A 98 10.84 -4.29 10.90
CA TYR A 98 11.43 -3.38 11.87
C TYR A 98 11.86 -2.07 11.20
N PHE A 99 11.50 -0.96 11.83
CA PHE A 99 11.85 0.40 11.42
C PHE A 99 12.31 1.20 12.63
N THR A 100 13.17 2.18 12.43
CA THR A 100 13.36 3.18 13.47
C THR A 100 12.21 4.20 13.46
N VAL A 101 11.89 4.73 14.63
CA VAL A 101 10.91 5.82 14.79
C VAL A 101 11.28 7.02 13.91
N ASN A 102 12.59 7.37 13.87
CA ASN A 102 13.07 8.52 13.11
C ASN A 102 12.91 8.30 11.59
N GLU A 103 13.25 7.12 11.06
CA GLU A 103 13.06 6.81 9.64
C GLU A 103 11.58 6.90 9.27
N ALA A 104 10.70 6.29 10.07
CA ALA A 104 9.26 6.32 9.81
C ALA A 104 8.67 7.74 9.87
N LEU A 105 9.13 8.59 10.80
CA LEU A 105 8.73 10.00 10.85
C LEU A 105 9.20 10.77 9.62
N ASN A 106 10.47 10.62 9.24
CA ASN A 106 11.03 11.30 8.08
C ASN A 106 10.34 10.87 6.79
N GLU A 107 10.05 9.57 6.64
CA GLU A 107 9.31 9.05 5.49
C GLU A 107 7.90 9.67 5.40
N VAL A 108 7.15 9.67 6.50
CA VAL A 108 5.81 10.29 6.54
C VAL A 108 5.87 11.78 6.22
N GLU A 109 6.85 12.53 6.78
CA GLU A 109 7.03 13.94 6.48
C GLU A 109 7.31 14.18 5.00
N SER A 110 8.27 13.47 4.41
CA SER A 110 8.59 13.57 2.97
C SER A 110 7.39 13.26 2.09
N ILE A 111 6.61 12.21 2.42
CA ILE A 111 5.38 11.90 1.68
C ILE A 111 4.38 13.04 1.78
N LEU A 112 4.13 13.57 3.00
CA LEU A 112 3.17 14.66 3.21
C LEU A 112 3.59 15.99 2.57
N ASN A 113 4.89 16.20 2.38
CA ASN A 113 5.44 17.34 1.65
C ASN A 113 5.35 17.19 0.12
N GLY A 114 5.05 15.98 -0.39
CA GLY A 114 4.96 15.71 -1.82
C GLY A 114 6.31 15.41 -2.49
N ASP A 115 7.33 15.03 -1.72
CA ASP A 115 8.66 14.70 -2.27
C ASP A 115 8.62 13.45 -3.17
N TYR A 116 7.61 12.60 -2.98
CA TYR A 116 7.39 11.36 -3.73
C TYR A 116 5.96 11.32 -4.29
N PRO A 117 5.69 12.03 -5.40
CA PRO A 117 4.34 12.08 -5.95
C PRO A 117 3.87 10.76 -6.58
N ASP A 118 4.81 9.92 -7.02
CA ASP A 118 4.55 8.63 -7.66
C ASP A 118 5.15 7.46 -6.87
N LYS A 119 4.89 6.24 -7.35
CA LYS A 119 5.53 5.01 -6.87
C LYS A 119 7.04 5.05 -7.06
N VAL A 120 7.76 4.44 -6.13
CA VAL A 120 9.23 4.31 -6.22
C VAL A 120 9.61 3.05 -7.01
N ASP A 121 8.78 2.02 -6.92
CA ASP A 121 8.87 0.79 -7.72
C ASP A 121 7.48 0.20 -7.97
N ASN A 122 7.41 -0.93 -8.69
CA ASN A 122 6.13 -1.55 -9.04
C ASN A 122 5.31 -2.06 -7.85
N TYR A 123 5.90 -2.15 -6.67
CA TYR A 123 5.27 -2.72 -5.48
C TYR A 123 5.13 -1.73 -4.33
N TYR A 124 5.80 -0.58 -4.42
CA TYR A 124 5.83 0.39 -3.34
C TYR A 124 5.34 1.78 -3.76
N TYR A 125 4.21 2.15 -3.20
CA TYR A 125 3.62 3.50 -3.29
C TYR A 125 3.89 4.24 -1.99
N PRO A 126 4.64 5.36 -1.98
CA PRO A 126 4.86 6.15 -0.77
C PRO A 126 3.54 6.57 -0.09
N ALA A 127 2.55 7.04 -0.85
CA ALA A 127 1.21 7.31 -0.32
C ALA A 127 0.57 6.08 0.35
N GLY A 128 0.89 4.87 -0.11
CA GLY A 128 0.44 3.60 0.47
C GLY A 128 0.96 3.37 1.88
N ARG A 129 2.16 3.87 2.20
CA ARG A 129 2.68 3.87 3.58
C ARG A 129 1.79 4.70 4.50
N CYS A 130 1.39 5.89 4.08
CA CYS A 130 0.47 6.73 4.84
C CYS A 130 -0.92 6.10 4.96
N ALA A 131 -1.43 5.46 3.90
CA ALA A 131 -2.69 4.71 3.95
C ALA A 131 -2.63 3.58 4.98
N MET A 132 -1.56 2.79 4.98
CA MET A 132 -1.34 1.70 5.91
C MET A 132 -1.25 2.21 7.35
N LEU A 133 -0.42 3.22 7.62
CA LEU A 133 -0.25 3.81 8.97
C LEU A 133 -1.53 4.46 9.50
N LYS A 134 -2.33 5.09 8.65
CA LYS A 134 -3.63 5.64 9.00
C LYS A 134 -4.58 4.56 9.51
N ASP A 135 -4.53 3.39 8.91
CA ASP A 135 -5.46 2.29 9.20
C ASP A 135 -4.89 1.19 10.12
N ILE A 136 -3.59 1.25 10.43
CA ILE A 136 -2.91 0.23 11.24
C ILE A 136 -3.64 -0.10 12.55
N SER A 137 -3.74 -1.38 12.89
CA SER A 137 -4.25 -1.84 14.18
C SER A 137 -3.14 -1.78 15.22
N ILE A 138 -3.18 -0.81 16.11
CA ILE A 138 -2.16 -0.62 17.16
C ILE A 138 -2.31 -1.72 18.20
N LYS A 139 -1.22 -2.46 18.47
CA LYS A 139 -1.15 -3.53 19.47
C LYS A 139 -0.31 -3.16 20.69
N TYR A 140 0.70 -2.32 20.48
CA TYR A 140 1.54 -1.75 21.53
C TYR A 140 1.97 -0.34 21.13
N ASP A 141 1.99 0.62 22.09
CA ASP A 141 2.30 2.03 21.78
C ASP A 141 2.78 2.76 23.04
N LYS A 142 4.03 2.54 23.41
CA LYS A 142 4.64 2.96 24.69
C LYS A 142 4.60 4.49 24.88
N ASN A 143 5.01 5.23 23.85
CA ASN A 143 5.08 6.68 23.87
C ASN A 143 4.10 7.35 22.89
N SER A 144 3.02 6.66 22.53
CA SER A 144 1.97 7.16 21.64
C SER A 144 2.48 7.54 20.23
N PHE A 145 3.54 6.88 19.75
CA PHE A 145 4.10 7.12 18.42
C PHE A 145 3.11 6.84 17.29
N LEU A 146 2.59 5.60 17.22
CA LEU A 146 1.61 5.23 16.21
C LEU A 146 0.31 6.02 16.35
N SER A 147 -0.16 6.25 17.57
CA SER A 147 -1.35 7.05 17.83
C SER A 147 -1.21 8.48 17.31
N SER A 148 -0.02 9.08 17.48
CA SER A 148 0.28 10.42 16.97
C SER A 148 0.31 10.48 15.46
N ILE A 149 0.94 9.50 14.80
CA ILE A 149 0.97 9.40 13.33
C ILE A 149 -0.46 9.22 12.80
N LYS A 150 -1.25 8.29 13.35
CA LYS A 150 -2.65 8.09 12.91
C LYS A 150 -3.46 9.37 13.00
N LYS A 151 -3.34 10.11 14.11
CA LYS A 151 -4.02 11.40 14.29
C LYS A 151 -3.59 12.41 13.23
N ARG A 152 -2.31 12.48 12.91
CA ARG A 152 -1.78 13.37 11.88
C ARG A 152 -2.31 12.99 10.49
N LEU A 153 -2.34 11.71 10.15
CA LEU A 153 -2.80 11.20 8.86
C LEU A 153 -4.33 11.25 8.68
N CYS A 154 -5.10 11.63 9.71
CA CYS A 154 -6.52 11.92 9.55
C CYS A 154 -6.76 13.12 8.62
N ASN A 155 -5.81 14.06 8.54
CA ASN A 155 -5.87 15.22 7.66
C ASN A 155 -4.98 14.97 6.44
N TYR A 156 -5.58 14.87 5.26
CA TYR A 156 -4.86 14.83 3.98
C TYR A 156 -4.51 16.27 3.59
N PRO A 157 -3.22 16.64 3.45
CA PRO A 157 -2.84 18.02 3.14
C PRO A 157 -3.29 18.45 1.75
N GLU A 158 -3.84 19.67 1.62
CA GLU A 158 -4.26 20.22 0.33
C GLU A 158 -3.07 20.42 -0.62
N SER A 159 -1.92 20.80 -0.08
CA SER A 159 -0.67 20.92 -0.84
C SER A 159 -0.23 19.58 -1.45
N LEU A 160 -0.34 18.49 -0.70
CA LEU A 160 -0.05 17.15 -1.19
C LEU A 160 -1.03 16.75 -2.30
N ALA A 161 -2.33 17.00 -2.10
CA ALA A 161 -3.33 16.72 -3.13
C ALA A 161 -2.99 17.39 -4.45
N LYS A 162 -2.65 18.68 -4.38
CA LYS A 162 -2.27 19.46 -5.56
C LYS A 162 -1.05 18.86 -6.27
N VAL A 163 0.02 18.57 -5.54
CA VAL A 163 1.25 18.00 -6.12
C VAL A 163 0.95 16.66 -6.81
N ILE A 164 0.26 15.75 -6.14
CA ILE A 164 -0.05 14.43 -6.71
C ILE A 164 -0.96 14.55 -7.93
N ILE A 165 -2.03 15.35 -7.86
CA ILE A 165 -2.96 15.50 -8.98
C ILE A 165 -2.25 16.11 -10.18
N GLU A 166 -1.52 17.22 -10.01
CA GLU A 166 -0.83 17.90 -11.10
C GLU A 166 0.21 16.99 -11.74
N TYR A 167 1.03 16.29 -10.96
CA TYR A 167 2.02 15.35 -11.46
C TYR A 167 1.38 14.25 -12.32
N HIS A 168 0.38 13.56 -11.79
CA HIS A 168 -0.21 12.43 -12.49
C HIS A 168 -1.08 12.85 -13.69
N LEU A 169 -1.71 14.02 -13.66
CA LEU A 169 -2.43 14.54 -14.81
C LEU A 169 -1.48 14.97 -15.93
N ASP A 170 -0.27 15.46 -15.60
CA ASP A 170 0.78 15.78 -16.57
C ASP A 170 1.30 14.50 -17.26
N GLU A 171 1.59 13.46 -16.49
CA GLU A 171 1.99 12.16 -17.04
C GLU A 171 0.92 11.55 -17.98
N LEU A 172 -0.36 11.80 -17.73
CA LEU A 172 -1.46 11.36 -18.59
C LEU A 172 -1.61 12.17 -19.89
N GLU A 173 -0.84 13.24 -20.10
CA GLU A 173 -0.77 13.94 -21.39
C GLU A 173 0.05 13.14 -22.43
N ASP A 174 1.01 12.34 -22.01
CA ASP A 174 1.74 11.45 -22.91
C ASP A 174 0.89 10.22 -23.28
N LYS A 175 0.43 10.20 -24.52
CA LYS A 175 -0.43 9.14 -25.09
C LYS A 175 0.27 8.34 -26.18
N GLU A 176 1.55 8.65 -26.47
CA GLU A 176 2.25 8.14 -27.65
C GLU A 176 2.27 6.60 -27.68
N ASP A 177 2.57 5.96 -26.58
CA ASP A 177 2.65 4.51 -26.53
C ASP A 177 1.27 3.83 -26.65
N LEU A 178 0.22 4.40 -26.05
CA LEU A 178 -1.15 3.95 -26.24
C LEU A 178 -1.59 4.05 -27.70
N GLU A 179 -1.36 5.21 -28.34
CA GLU A 179 -1.73 5.47 -29.75
C GLU A 179 -0.95 4.56 -30.71
N ARG A 180 0.33 4.36 -30.43
CA ARG A 180 1.20 3.46 -31.21
C ARG A 180 0.72 2.00 -31.11
N ALA A 181 0.36 1.56 -29.90
CA ALA A 181 -0.17 0.21 -29.68
C ALA A 181 -1.52 0.01 -30.37
N VAL A 182 -2.42 0.98 -30.30
CA VAL A 182 -3.72 0.96 -31.00
C VAL A 182 -3.51 0.87 -32.53
N SER A 183 -2.64 1.72 -33.10
CA SER A 183 -2.39 1.75 -34.53
C SER A 183 -1.83 0.43 -35.08
N ARG A 184 -1.06 -0.30 -34.25
CA ARG A 184 -0.47 -1.61 -34.59
C ARG A 184 -1.34 -2.80 -34.22
N LYS A 185 -2.45 -2.57 -33.50
CA LYS A 185 -3.26 -3.62 -32.86
C LYS A 185 -2.42 -4.54 -31.96
N ASP A 186 -1.40 -3.98 -31.30
CA ASP A 186 -0.49 -4.71 -30.42
C ASP A 186 -1.05 -4.76 -29.00
N ILE A 187 -1.75 -5.84 -28.68
CA ILE A 187 -2.45 -6.04 -27.40
C ILE A 187 -1.48 -6.04 -26.22
N LEU A 188 -0.32 -6.67 -26.32
CA LEU A 188 0.62 -6.77 -25.20
C LEU A 188 1.25 -5.40 -24.90
N PHE A 189 1.64 -4.67 -25.93
CA PHE A 189 2.16 -3.33 -25.76
C PHE A 189 1.09 -2.35 -25.27
N TYR A 190 -0.16 -2.52 -25.74
CA TYR A 190 -1.29 -1.73 -25.25
C TYR A 190 -1.50 -1.93 -23.75
N HIS A 191 -1.53 -3.19 -23.27
CA HIS A 191 -1.71 -3.46 -21.85
C HIS A 191 -0.56 -2.94 -20.98
N PHE A 192 0.67 -2.94 -21.49
CA PHE A 192 1.80 -2.30 -20.80
C PHE A 192 1.57 -0.80 -20.63
N ALA A 193 1.25 -0.09 -21.71
CA ALA A 193 0.98 1.36 -21.67
C ALA A 193 -0.32 1.67 -20.87
N LEU A 194 -1.35 0.85 -21.02
CA LEU A 194 -2.60 0.98 -20.30
C LEU A 194 -2.42 0.83 -18.79
N ASP A 195 -1.57 -0.09 -18.34
CA ASP A 195 -1.28 -0.29 -16.92
C ASP A 195 -0.67 0.96 -16.30
N ILE A 196 0.27 1.59 -17.00
CA ILE A 196 0.89 2.86 -16.57
C ILE A 196 -0.17 3.96 -16.50
N ALA A 197 -0.97 4.13 -17.54
CA ALA A 197 -2.00 5.17 -17.59
C ALA A 197 -3.07 4.99 -16.50
N ILE A 198 -3.53 3.77 -16.26
CA ILE A 198 -4.47 3.47 -15.17
C ILE A 198 -3.84 3.77 -13.81
N ASP A 199 -2.55 3.51 -13.63
CA ASP A 199 -1.85 3.79 -12.39
C ASP A 199 -1.84 5.29 -12.08
N HIS A 200 -1.47 6.13 -13.04
CA HIS A 200 -1.51 7.59 -12.92
C HIS A 200 -2.95 8.10 -12.70
N TYR A 201 -3.91 7.60 -13.46
CA TYR A 201 -5.32 7.95 -13.31
C TYR A 201 -5.84 7.68 -11.88
N LEU A 202 -5.52 6.52 -11.31
CA LEU A 202 -5.94 6.14 -9.98
C LEU A 202 -5.30 7.00 -8.90
N GLN A 203 -4.02 7.28 -8.98
CA GLN A 203 -3.33 8.13 -8.01
C GLN A 203 -3.91 9.56 -8.00
N ALA A 204 -4.16 10.14 -9.17
CA ALA A 204 -4.84 11.44 -9.29
C ALA A 204 -6.26 11.41 -8.70
N LEU A 205 -7.05 10.38 -9.02
CA LEU A 205 -8.42 10.22 -8.52
C LEU A 205 -8.47 10.07 -6.99
N PHE A 206 -7.55 9.31 -6.40
CA PHE A 206 -7.46 9.16 -4.95
C PHE A 206 -7.08 10.47 -4.27
N ALA A 207 -6.10 11.19 -4.80
CA ALA A 207 -5.70 12.50 -4.29
C ALA A 207 -6.82 13.53 -4.39
N LEU A 208 -7.61 13.52 -5.48
CA LEU A 208 -8.80 14.36 -5.65
C LEU A 208 -9.82 14.12 -4.53
N ASN A 209 -9.95 12.88 -4.05
CA ASN A 209 -10.80 12.50 -2.93
C ASN A 209 -10.09 12.56 -1.55
N ARG A 210 -8.91 13.19 -1.45
CA ARG A 210 -8.14 13.31 -0.20
C ARG A 210 -7.92 11.96 0.48
N THR A 211 -7.67 10.94 -0.33
CA THR A 211 -7.44 9.57 0.12
C THR A 211 -6.03 9.13 -0.30
N PHE A 212 -5.23 8.67 0.63
CA PHE A 212 -3.93 8.10 0.31
C PHE A 212 -4.10 6.84 -0.54
N PHE A 213 -3.46 6.79 -1.70
CA PHE A 213 -3.54 5.64 -2.60
C PHE A 213 -2.79 4.44 -1.98
N PRO A 214 -3.47 3.37 -1.57
CA PRO A 214 -2.82 2.29 -0.84
C PRO A 214 -1.98 1.39 -1.75
N SER A 215 -2.51 1.03 -2.88
CA SER A 215 -1.94 0.21 -3.96
C SER A 215 -3.02 -0.08 -5.00
N ARG A 216 -2.68 -0.84 -6.05
CA ARG A 216 -3.63 -1.34 -7.05
C ARG A 216 -4.64 -2.38 -6.49
N LYS A 217 -4.35 -2.96 -5.32
CA LYS A 217 -5.23 -3.98 -4.72
C LYS A 217 -6.52 -3.34 -4.20
N ARG A 218 -7.66 -3.96 -4.51
CA ARG A 218 -8.99 -3.56 -3.99
C ARG A 218 -9.43 -2.15 -4.35
N THR A 219 -8.86 -1.54 -5.38
CA THR A 219 -9.08 -0.15 -5.77
C THR A 219 -10.57 0.16 -6.02
N LEU A 220 -11.30 -0.73 -6.67
CA LEU A 220 -12.73 -0.54 -6.97
C LEU A 220 -13.57 -0.30 -5.72
N SER A 221 -13.27 -0.99 -4.61
CA SER A 221 -14.00 -0.81 -3.35
C SER A 221 -13.79 0.57 -2.71
N PHE A 222 -12.72 1.28 -3.06
CA PHE A 222 -12.52 2.69 -2.69
C PHE A 222 -13.30 3.60 -3.64
N ILE A 223 -13.20 3.36 -4.97
CA ILE A 223 -13.86 4.16 -6.00
C ILE A 223 -15.37 4.20 -5.79
N GLU A 224 -15.99 3.09 -5.42
CA GLU A 224 -17.43 3.03 -5.11
C GLU A 224 -17.84 4.10 -4.07
N LYS A 225 -16.99 4.39 -3.10
CA LYS A 225 -17.23 5.31 -1.99
C LYS A 225 -16.85 6.77 -2.28
N PHE A 226 -16.16 7.04 -3.39
CA PHE A 226 -15.72 8.39 -3.72
C PHE A 226 -16.89 9.28 -4.13
N ASN A 227 -16.88 10.51 -3.61
CA ASN A 227 -17.86 11.51 -3.94
C ASN A 227 -17.53 12.27 -5.24
N ILE A 228 -16.23 12.43 -5.54
CA ILE A 228 -15.71 13.15 -6.70
C ILE A 228 -15.08 12.12 -7.64
N LYS A 229 -15.81 11.74 -8.68
CA LYS A 229 -15.34 10.76 -9.67
C LYS A 229 -16.11 10.91 -10.98
N PRO A 230 -15.52 10.53 -12.13
CA PRO A 230 -16.26 10.39 -13.38
C PRO A 230 -17.48 9.48 -13.26
N GLN A 231 -18.48 9.71 -14.09
CA GLN A 231 -19.68 8.86 -14.07
C GLN A 231 -19.32 7.40 -14.35
N LYS A 232 -19.89 6.48 -13.55
CA LYS A 232 -19.65 5.03 -13.66
C LYS A 232 -18.16 4.66 -13.74
N CYS A 233 -17.35 5.33 -12.93
CA CYS A 233 -15.89 5.22 -12.98
C CYS A 233 -15.40 3.77 -12.87
N ASP A 234 -15.93 3.01 -11.92
CA ASP A 234 -15.60 1.61 -11.67
C ASP A 234 -15.99 0.69 -12.84
N GLU A 235 -17.24 0.83 -13.37
CA GLU A 235 -17.70 0.06 -14.52
C GLU A 235 -16.85 0.36 -15.76
N ARG A 236 -16.56 1.65 -16.02
CA ARG A 236 -15.78 2.10 -17.17
C ARG A 236 -14.31 1.65 -17.11
N LEU A 237 -13.69 1.67 -15.94
CA LEU A 237 -12.33 1.13 -15.76
C LEU A 237 -12.25 -0.36 -16.12
N LEU A 238 -13.23 -1.15 -15.69
CA LEU A 238 -13.31 -2.56 -16.06
C LEU A 238 -13.54 -2.75 -17.55
N GLU A 239 -14.39 -1.92 -18.16
CA GLU A 239 -14.67 -2.00 -19.59
C GLU A 239 -13.45 -1.59 -20.43
N VAL A 240 -12.66 -0.58 -20.00
CA VAL A 240 -11.37 -0.21 -20.62
C VAL A 240 -10.45 -1.44 -20.71
N VAL A 241 -10.23 -2.14 -19.59
CA VAL A 241 -9.37 -3.32 -19.56
C VAL A 241 -9.91 -4.43 -20.46
N LYS A 242 -11.20 -4.68 -20.43
CA LYS A 242 -11.87 -5.72 -21.23
C LYS A 242 -11.77 -5.42 -22.73
N LEU A 243 -12.10 -4.23 -23.17
CA LEU A 243 -12.00 -3.79 -24.56
C LEU A 243 -10.54 -3.80 -25.06
N GLY A 244 -9.59 -3.47 -24.20
CA GLY A 244 -8.17 -3.48 -24.52
C GLY A 244 -7.59 -4.87 -24.80
N SER A 245 -8.32 -5.93 -24.47
CA SER A 245 -7.87 -7.31 -24.66
C SER A 245 -8.18 -7.91 -26.05
N ASP A 246 -8.81 -7.12 -26.94
CA ASP A 246 -9.20 -7.56 -28.27
C ASP A 246 -8.73 -6.55 -29.34
N PRO A 247 -7.99 -7.00 -30.41
CA PRO A 247 -7.49 -6.14 -31.47
C PRO A 247 -8.56 -5.35 -32.20
N ASP A 248 -9.80 -5.80 -32.23
CA ASP A 248 -10.90 -5.12 -32.92
C ASP A 248 -11.61 -4.08 -32.04
N SER A 249 -11.44 -4.15 -30.73
CA SER A 249 -12.01 -3.19 -29.76
C SER A 249 -10.97 -2.32 -29.03
N ILE A 250 -9.69 -2.53 -29.23
CA ILE A 250 -8.58 -1.78 -28.58
C ILE A 250 -8.73 -0.25 -28.75
N ASN A 251 -9.18 0.21 -29.93
CA ASN A 251 -9.43 1.64 -30.14
C ASN A 251 -10.60 2.17 -29.29
N GLN A 252 -11.61 1.36 -29.04
CA GLN A 252 -12.72 1.75 -28.15
C GLN A 252 -12.25 1.84 -26.70
N SER A 253 -11.38 0.92 -26.27
CA SER A 253 -10.70 0.99 -24.97
C SER A 253 -9.96 2.30 -24.79
N TYR A 254 -9.12 2.67 -25.77
CA TYR A 254 -8.36 3.92 -25.77
C TYR A 254 -9.28 5.14 -25.66
N LEU A 255 -10.29 5.25 -26.52
CA LEU A 255 -11.23 6.39 -26.51
C LEU A 255 -11.98 6.51 -25.19
N LEU A 256 -12.39 5.37 -24.59
CA LEU A 256 -13.07 5.36 -23.30
C LEU A 256 -12.13 5.83 -22.17
N LEU A 257 -10.85 5.44 -22.21
CA LEU A 257 -9.85 5.90 -21.24
C LEU A 257 -9.62 7.41 -21.35
N ILE A 258 -9.46 7.92 -22.58
CA ILE A 258 -9.28 9.37 -22.79
C ILE A 258 -10.46 10.18 -22.27
N ASP A 259 -11.69 9.74 -22.56
CA ASP A 259 -12.90 10.38 -22.06
C ASP A 259 -12.92 10.41 -20.50
N MET A 260 -12.51 9.33 -19.85
CA MET A 260 -12.40 9.27 -18.39
C MET A 260 -11.32 10.21 -17.83
N ILE A 261 -10.19 10.34 -18.53
CA ILE A 261 -9.10 11.27 -18.16
C ILE A 261 -9.57 12.71 -18.29
N ASP A 262 -10.26 13.04 -19.37
CA ASP A 262 -10.78 14.40 -19.60
C ASP A 262 -11.84 14.77 -18.55
N GLU A 263 -12.76 13.86 -18.21
CA GLU A 263 -13.70 14.08 -17.10
C GLU A 263 -12.96 14.30 -15.75
N LEU A 264 -11.91 13.54 -15.47
CA LEU A 264 -11.11 13.71 -14.24
C LEU A 264 -10.45 15.09 -14.17
N LYS A 265 -9.91 15.58 -15.31
CA LYS A 265 -9.36 16.94 -15.43
C LYS A 265 -10.40 18.03 -15.18
N GLU A 266 -11.59 17.86 -15.72
CA GLU A 266 -12.68 18.83 -15.49
C GLU A 266 -13.13 18.84 -14.01
N LEU A 267 -13.20 17.68 -13.36
CA LEU A 267 -13.50 17.58 -11.92
C LEU A 267 -12.43 18.24 -11.03
N TYR A 268 -11.18 18.29 -11.48
CA TYR A 268 -10.11 18.99 -10.75
C TYR A 268 -10.17 20.51 -10.89
N LYS A 269 -10.65 21.02 -12.04
CA LYS A 269 -10.76 22.47 -12.30
C LYS A 269 -11.97 23.13 -11.60
N GLY A 270 -13.01 22.36 -11.31
CA GLY A 270 -14.28 22.85 -10.73
C GLY A 270 -14.29 22.79 -9.23
#